data_79dfb86f91c8cde78dd0ae34da54614b
#
_entry.id   79dfb86f91c8cde78dd0ae34da54614b
#
_cell.length_a   1.000
_cell.length_b   1.000
_cell.length_c   1.000
_cell.angle_alpha   90.00
_cell.angle_beta   90.00
_cell.angle_gamma   90.00
#
_symmetry.space_group_name_H-M   'P 1'
#
loop_
_entity.id
_entity.type
_entity.pdbx_description
1 polymer ?
#
loop_
_entity_poly.entity_id
_entity_poly.type
_entity_poly.pdbx_seq_one_letter_code
_entity_poly.pdbx_strand_id
1 'polypeptide(L)'
;SWSYSLTPPPRRRALRRRPPATRPAVADWTVEPFAKDHERSNFSCGRPALDDFILTRVSQYEKRRLGKTFVAVPAGAKRVIGYYTLAAGAVAFEHLPPDTARKLPKHPVPVVLLARLAVDQTAQGKGLGEGLLLDALQRALDLASGLGVHAVEVDALDDAAAAFYRKYAFTPLLDDPLHLYLPIATVEEILS
;
A
#
# COMPACT_ATOMS: atom_id res chain seq x y z
N SER A 1 -17.40 -74.31 25.93
CA SER A 1 -16.52 -73.72 24.92
C SER A 1 -17.05 -72.34 24.54
N TRP A 2 -16.31 -71.32 24.99
CA TRP A 2 -16.61 -69.93 24.67
C TRP A 2 -15.66 -69.49 23.56
N SER A 3 -16.20 -69.18 22.37
CA SER A 3 -15.45 -68.65 21.25
C SER A 3 -15.51 -67.11 21.28
N TYR A 4 -14.40 -66.48 21.58
CA TYR A 4 -14.26 -65.04 21.44
C TYR A 4 -13.92 -64.71 19.98
N SER A 5 -14.85 -64.02 19.29
CA SER A 5 -14.61 -63.44 17.99
C SER A 5 -13.88 -62.12 18.15
N LEU A 6 -12.63 -62.06 17.75
CA LEU A 6 -11.83 -60.86 17.72
C LEU A 6 -12.12 -60.07 16.42
N THR A 7 -12.95 -59.05 16.54
CA THR A 7 -13.12 -58.06 15.46
C THR A 7 -11.89 -57.08 15.48
N PRO A 8 -11.17 -56.92 14.40
CA PRO A 8 -10.05 -55.98 14.37
C PRO A 8 -10.57 -54.51 14.45
N PRO A 9 -9.81 -53.60 15.12
CA PRO A 9 -10.21 -52.25 15.28
C PRO A 9 -10.24 -51.50 13.91
N PRO A 10 -11.10 -50.48 13.74
CA PRO A 10 -11.20 -49.77 12.48
C PRO A 10 -9.88 -49.03 12.19
N ARG A 11 -9.43 -49.18 10.94
CA ARG A 11 -8.23 -48.49 10.43
C ARG A 11 -8.43 -46.98 10.59
N ARG A 12 -7.54 -46.34 11.35
CA ARG A 12 -7.44 -44.88 11.47
C ARG A 12 -7.28 -44.30 10.06
N ARG A 13 -8.26 -43.51 9.67
CA ARG A 13 -8.24 -42.72 8.42
C ARG A 13 -7.04 -41.78 8.50
N ALA A 14 -6.04 -41.99 7.65
CA ALA A 14 -4.89 -41.11 7.54
C ALA A 14 -5.37 -39.69 7.25
N LEU A 15 -5.12 -38.78 8.20
CA LEU A 15 -5.33 -37.35 8.00
C LEU A 15 -4.45 -36.93 6.81
N ARG A 16 -5.12 -36.65 5.70
CA ARG A 16 -4.45 -36.02 4.55
C ARG A 16 -3.73 -34.77 5.05
N ARG A 17 -2.41 -34.81 5.08
CA ARG A 17 -1.58 -33.64 5.31
C ARG A 17 -1.96 -32.61 4.25
N ARG A 18 -2.45 -31.45 4.71
CA ARG A 18 -2.61 -30.28 3.87
C ARG A 18 -1.28 -30.01 3.18
N PRO A 19 -1.23 -29.85 1.85
CA PRO A 19 0.03 -29.47 1.20
C PRO A 19 0.55 -28.18 1.85
N PRO A 20 1.88 -28.02 2.01
CA PRO A 20 2.43 -26.79 2.54
C PRO A 20 1.93 -25.64 1.67
N ALA A 21 1.49 -24.56 2.32
CA ALA A 21 1.10 -23.34 1.63
C ALA A 21 2.23 -22.99 0.65
N THR A 22 1.92 -22.96 -0.63
CA THR A 22 2.85 -22.51 -1.67
C THR A 22 3.37 -21.15 -1.24
N ARG A 23 4.68 -21.02 -1.06
CA ARG A 23 5.35 -19.73 -0.94
C ARG A 23 4.77 -18.83 -2.02
N PRO A 24 4.34 -17.58 -1.70
CA PRO A 24 3.91 -16.68 -2.75
C PRO A 24 5.01 -16.62 -3.79
N ALA A 25 4.62 -16.77 -5.06
CA ALA A 25 5.56 -16.63 -6.17
C ALA A 25 6.35 -15.33 -5.96
N VAL A 26 7.66 -15.37 -6.14
CA VAL A 26 8.50 -14.17 -6.15
C VAL A 26 7.83 -13.19 -7.09
N ALA A 27 7.52 -11.98 -6.62
CA ALA A 27 6.85 -10.98 -7.43
C ALA A 27 7.68 -10.73 -8.70
N ASP A 28 7.05 -10.87 -9.88
CA ASP A 28 7.72 -10.68 -11.18
C ASP A 28 8.00 -9.20 -11.50
N TRP A 29 8.03 -8.34 -10.49
CA TRP A 29 8.25 -6.91 -10.60
C TRP A 29 9.11 -6.39 -9.44
N THR A 30 9.76 -5.25 -9.68
CA THR A 30 10.54 -4.52 -8.68
C THR A 30 10.04 -3.09 -8.57
N VAL A 31 10.19 -2.46 -7.39
CA VAL A 31 9.88 -1.05 -7.16
C VAL A 31 11.19 -0.29 -7.03
N GLU A 32 11.34 0.75 -7.83
CA GLU A 32 12.55 1.57 -7.87
C GLU A 32 12.23 3.06 -8.01
N PRO A 33 13.14 3.97 -7.62
CA PRO A 33 12.93 5.40 -7.82
C PRO A 33 12.73 5.72 -9.30
N PHE A 34 11.78 6.63 -9.58
CA PHE A 34 11.55 7.11 -10.95
C PHE A 34 12.83 7.69 -11.54
N ALA A 35 13.12 7.32 -12.79
CA ALA A 35 14.18 7.88 -13.61
C ALA A 35 13.65 8.17 -15.03
N LYS A 36 14.32 9.07 -15.77
CA LYS A 36 13.86 9.51 -17.09
C LYS A 36 13.86 8.41 -18.15
N ASP A 37 14.65 7.36 -17.95
CA ASP A 37 14.75 6.21 -18.85
C ASP A 37 13.63 5.18 -18.67
N HIS A 38 12.74 5.36 -17.67
CA HIS A 38 11.55 4.53 -17.54
C HIS A 38 10.58 4.78 -18.70
N GLU A 39 10.15 3.68 -19.30
CA GLU A 39 9.18 3.68 -20.40
C GLU A 39 7.76 3.80 -19.85
N ARG A 40 7.10 4.92 -20.07
CA ARG A 40 5.78 5.24 -19.53
C ARG A 40 4.75 5.70 -20.56
N SER A 41 5.13 5.81 -21.84
CA SER A 41 4.28 6.35 -22.91
C SER A 41 2.94 5.63 -23.07
N ASN A 42 2.87 4.34 -22.75
CA ASN A 42 1.67 3.51 -22.86
C ASN A 42 0.96 3.28 -21.52
N PHE A 43 1.39 3.98 -20.44
CA PHE A 43 0.77 3.81 -19.13
C PHE A 43 -0.68 4.31 -19.14
N SER A 44 -1.60 3.47 -18.70
CA SER A 44 -3.01 3.80 -18.53
C SER A 44 -3.60 3.00 -17.37
N CYS A 45 -3.98 3.68 -16.30
CA CYS A 45 -4.63 3.03 -15.13
C CYS A 45 -6.16 3.14 -15.16
N GLY A 46 -6.72 3.87 -16.12
CA GLY A 46 -8.15 4.15 -16.18
C GLY A 46 -8.58 5.41 -15.43
N ARG A 47 -7.64 6.15 -14.85
CA ARG A 47 -7.84 7.41 -14.13
C ARG A 47 -7.04 8.52 -14.81
N PRO A 48 -7.68 9.44 -15.58
CA PRO A 48 -6.98 10.45 -16.39
C PRO A 48 -5.98 11.30 -15.59
N ALA A 49 -6.31 11.70 -14.36
CA ALA A 49 -5.43 12.52 -13.54
C ALA A 49 -4.15 11.80 -13.15
N LEU A 50 -4.23 10.49 -12.87
CA LEU A 50 -3.07 9.66 -12.54
C LEU A 50 -2.23 9.35 -13.77
N ASP A 51 -2.87 9.13 -14.92
CA ASP A 51 -2.19 8.91 -16.20
C ASP A 51 -1.44 10.17 -16.64
N ASP A 52 -2.09 11.32 -16.59
CA ASP A 52 -1.49 12.61 -16.94
C ASP A 52 -0.24 12.90 -16.08
N PHE A 53 -0.30 12.61 -14.79
CA PHE A 53 0.85 12.83 -13.90
C PHE A 53 2.09 12.04 -14.33
N ILE A 54 1.98 10.74 -14.52
CA ILE A 54 3.14 9.90 -14.87
C ILE A 54 3.63 10.16 -16.29
N LEU A 55 2.72 10.51 -17.20
CA LEU A 55 3.05 10.79 -18.59
C LEU A 55 3.74 12.16 -18.77
N THR A 56 3.29 13.21 -18.06
CA THR A 56 3.67 14.59 -18.40
C THR A 56 4.25 15.39 -17.23
N ARG A 57 3.98 15.06 -15.96
CA ARG A 57 4.29 15.92 -14.82
C ARG A 57 5.37 15.38 -13.88
N VAL A 58 5.60 14.11 -13.85
CA VAL A 58 6.48 13.47 -12.85
C VAL A 58 7.88 14.07 -12.80
N SER A 59 8.49 14.32 -13.96
CA SER A 59 9.85 14.90 -14.05
C SER A 59 9.94 16.29 -13.42
N GLN A 60 8.92 17.12 -13.62
CA GLN A 60 8.87 18.46 -13.02
C GLN A 60 8.68 18.42 -11.51
N TYR A 61 7.81 17.51 -11.02
CA TYR A 61 7.60 17.31 -9.59
C TYR A 61 8.89 16.87 -8.89
N GLU A 62 9.61 15.92 -9.48
CA GLU A 62 10.92 15.49 -8.98
C GLU A 62 11.92 16.66 -8.94
N LYS A 63 12.04 17.39 -10.05
CA LYS A 63 12.97 18.53 -10.15
C LYS A 63 12.67 19.62 -9.13
N ARG A 64 11.39 19.90 -8.88
CA ARG A 64 10.94 20.94 -7.94
C ARG A 64 10.87 20.43 -6.49
N ARG A 65 11.17 19.17 -6.24
CA ARG A 65 11.09 18.52 -4.92
C ARG A 65 9.69 18.60 -4.28
N LEU A 66 8.65 18.52 -5.11
CA LEU A 66 7.25 18.52 -4.66
C LEU A 66 6.76 17.12 -4.26
N GLY A 67 7.43 16.09 -4.72
CA GLY A 67 7.14 14.72 -4.39
C GLY A 67 8.24 13.80 -4.91
N LYS A 68 8.30 12.61 -4.35
CA LYS A 68 9.20 11.54 -4.78
C LYS A 68 8.38 10.38 -5.33
N THR A 69 8.62 10.02 -6.57
CA THR A 69 7.88 8.95 -7.26
C THR A 69 8.72 7.68 -7.34
N PHE A 70 8.06 6.56 -7.07
CA PHE A 70 8.60 5.21 -7.18
C PHE A 70 7.76 4.44 -8.18
N VAL A 71 8.41 3.71 -9.06
CA VAL A 71 7.75 2.97 -10.15
C VAL A 71 7.96 1.48 -9.98
N ALA A 72 6.92 0.70 -10.30
CA ALA A 72 7.01 -0.73 -10.45
C ALA A 72 7.30 -1.05 -11.92
N VAL A 73 8.28 -1.89 -12.14
CA VAL A 73 8.66 -2.41 -13.46
C VAL A 73 8.78 -3.93 -13.42
N PRO A 74 8.46 -4.66 -14.51
CA PRO A 74 8.78 -6.08 -14.59
C PRO A 74 10.28 -6.30 -14.39
N ALA A 75 10.65 -7.45 -13.82
CA ALA A 75 12.05 -7.78 -13.58
C ALA A 75 12.86 -7.67 -14.87
N GLY A 76 13.95 -6.87 -14.83
CA GLY A 76 14.83 -6.64 -15.97
C GLY A 76 14.29 -5.71 -17.06
N ALA A 77 13.13 -5.07 -16.86
CA ALA A 77 12.51 -4.15 -17.81
C ALA A 77 12.46 -2.72 -17.27
N LYS A 78 12.12 -1.78 -18.15
CA LYS A 78 11.96 -0.34 -17.84
C LYS A 78 10.53 0.15 -18.00
N ARG A 79 9.62 -0.69 -18.45
CA ARG A 79 8.21 -0.32 -18.61
C ARG A 79 7.54 -0.14 -17.25
N VAL A 80 6.94 1.02 -17.04
CA VAL A 80 6.17 1.32 -15.82
C VAL A 80 4.84 0.58 -15.87
N ILE A 81 4.60 -0.28 -14.88
CA ILE A 81 3.33 -1.01 -14.71
C ILE A 81 2.54 -0.55 -13.49
N GLY A 82 3.12 0.30 -12.68
CA GLY A 82 2.50 0.93 -11.53
C GLY A 82 3.41 1.98 -10.94
N TYR A 83 2.88 2.85 -10.10
CA TYR A 83 3.69 3.85 -9.41
C TYR A 83 2.96 4.40 -8.18
N TYR A 84 3.72 5.01 -7.30
CA TYR A 84 3.18 5.88 -6.24
C TYR A 84 4.09 7.08 -6.03
N THR A 85 3.54 8.13 -5.44
CA THR A 85 4.28 9.36 -5.12
C THR A 85 4.10 9.68 -3.63
N LEU A 86 5.23 9.94 -2.96
CA LEU A 86 5.26 10.42 -1.57
C LEU A 86 5.63 11.90 -1.54
N ALA A 87 4.99 12.63 -0.65
CA ALA A 87 5.30 14.03 -0.37
C ALA A 87 5.21 14.31 1.13
N ALA A 88 5.77 15.42 1.59
CA ALA A 88 5.56 15.91 2.93
C ALA A 88 4.17 16.53 3.04
N GLY A 89 3.51 16.33 4.15
CA GLY A 89 2.18 16.89 4.41
C GLY A 89 1.96 17.18 5.88
N ALA A 90 0.82 17.79 6.17
CA ALA A 90 0.35 18.02 7.53
C ALA A 90 -1.18 17.89 7.56
N VAL A 91 -1.68 17.27 8.63
CA VAL A 91 -3.12 17.20 8.90
C VAL A 91 -3.48 18.25 9.95
N ALA A 92 -4.49 19.06 9.67
CA ALA A 92 -5.00 20.02 10.63
C ALA A 92 -5.52 19.31 11.89
N PHE A 93 -5.19 19.84 13.07
CA PHE A 93 -5.61 19.24 14.34
C PHE A 93 -7.12 19.02 14.41
N GLU A 94 -7.92 19.95 13.87
CA GLU A 94 -9.38 19.93 13.85
C GLU A 94 -9.96 18.77 13.04
N HIS A 95 -9.18 18.20 12.14
CA HIS A 95 -9.61 17.06 11.32
C HIS A 95 -9.35 15.71 11.97
N LEU A 96 -8.60 15.67 13.07
CA LEU A 96 -8.29 14.42 13.77
C LEU A 96 -9.52 13.91 14.54
N PRO A 97 -9.78 12.60 14.52
CA PRO A 97 -10.77 11.99 15.38
C PRO A 97 -10.50 12.30 16.87
N PRO A 98 -11.55 12.47 17.73
CA PRO A 98 -11.39 12.89 19.11
C PRO A 98 -10.41 12.03 19.92
N ASP A 99 -10.40 10.71 19.71
CA ASP A 99 -9.52 9.79 20.44
C ASP A 99 -8.04 10.01 20.12
N THR A 100 -7.73 10.35 18.87
CA THR A 100 -6.38 10.73 18.44
C THR A 100 -6.02 12.12 18.92
N ALA A 101 -6.92 13.09 18.73
CA ALA A 101 -6.70 14.48 19.09
C ALA A 101 -6.38 14.69 20.58
N ARG A 102 -7.03 13.94 21.48
CA ARG A 102 -6.78 14.03 22.93
C ARG A 102 -5.35 13.73 23.34
N LYS A 103 -4.61 12.97 22.53
CA LYS A 103 -3.24 12.54 22.81
C LYS A 103 -2.18 13.47 22.22
N LEU A 104 -2.59 14.49 21.47
CA LEU A 104 -1.70 15.33 20.68
C LEU A 104 -1.85 16.81 21.06
N PRO A 105 -0.77 17.61 20.93
CA PRO A 105 -0.88 19.06 21.07
C PRO A 105 -1.72 19.65 19.94
N LYS A 106 -2.32 20.81 20.18
CA LYS A 106 -3.19 21.52 19.22
C LYS A 106 -2.39 22.20 18.10
N HIS A 107 -1.64 21.41 17.34
CA HIS A 107 -0.86 21.87 16.21
C HIS A 107 -1.11 20.96 15.00
N PRO A 108 -0.83 21.42 13.77
CA PRO A 108 -0.83 20.54 12.60
C PRO A 108 0.08 19.34 12.82
N VAL A 109 -0.39 18.17 12.42
CA VAL A 109 0.32 16.89 12.62
C VAL A 109 1.15 16.55 11.40
N PRO A 110 2.46 16.32 11.53
CA PRO A 110 3.31 15.97 10.40
C PRO A 110 2.98 14.58 9.87
N VAL A 111 2.82 14.47 8.56
CA VAL A 111 2.51 13.22 7.89
C VAL A 111 3.34 13.02 6.63
N VAL A 112 3.45 11.77 6.18
CA VAL A 112 3.81 11.44 4.82
C VAL A 112 2.53 11.37 4.01
N LEU A 113 2.43 12.20 2.97
CA LEU A 113 1.32 12.17 2.03
C LEU A 113 1.60 11.13 0.94
N LEU A 114 0.78 10.09 0.87
CA LEU A 114 0.69 9.23 -0.30
C LEU A 114 -0.18 9.95 -1.34
N ALA A 115 0.47 10.77 -2.16
CA ALA A 115 -0.21 11.69 -3.07
C ALA A 115 -0.87 10.98 -4.25
N ARG A 116 -0.28 9.87 -4.71
CA ARG A 116 -0.78 9.09 -5.85
C ARG A 116 -0.39 7.63 -5.68
N LEU A 117 -1.26 6.74 -6.15
CA LEU A 117 -0.98 5.32 -6.31
C LEU A 117 -1.81 4.81 -7.50
N ALA A 118 -1.15 4.22 -8.48
CA ALA A 118 -1.80 3.76 -9.70
C ALA A 118 -1.16 2.47 -10.23
N VAL A 119 -2.00 1.62 -10.83
CA VAL A 119 -1.60 0.38 -11.49
C VAL A 119 -2.11 0.39 -12.93
N ASP A 120 -1.21 0.13 -13.89
CA ASP A 120 -1.58 -0.02 -15.30
C ASP A 120 -2.66 -1.09 -15.48
N GLN A 121 -3.62 -0.86 -16.36
CA GLN A 121 -4.74 -1.77 -16.57
C GLN A 121 -4.30 -3.19 -16.92
N THR A 122 -3.17 -3.36 -17.62
CA THR A 122 -2.61 -4.67 -17.97
C THR A 122 -2.03 -5.42 -16.76
N ALA A 123 -1.77 -4.75 -15.66
CA ALA A 123 -1.19 -5.30 -14.44
C ALA A 123 -2.16 -5.33 -13.23
N GLN A 124 -3.40 -4.87 -13.41
CA GLN A 124 -4.42 -4.89 -12.35
C GLN A 124 -4.87 -6.32 -12.02
N GLY A 125 -5.39 -6.52 -10.82
CA GLY A 125 -5.91 -7.80 -10.36
C GLY A 125 -4.85 -8.86 -10.00
N LYS A 126 -3.59 -8.49 -9.90
CA LYS A 126 -2.44 -9.39 -9.64
C LYS A 126 -1.71 -9.08 -8.32
N GLY A 127 -2.27 -8.21 -7.48
CA GLY A 127 -1.68 -7.83 -6.19
C GLY A 127 -0.64 -6.71 -6.26
N LEU A 128 -0.40 -6.08 -7.41
CA LEU A 128 0.58 -5.00 -7.55
C LEU A 128 0.18 -3.76 -6.73
N GLY A 129 -1.09 -3.39 -6.69
CA GLY A 129 -1.58 -2.26 -5.90
C GLY A 129 -1.28 -2.43 -4.41
N GLU A 130 -1.52 -3.61 -3.86
CA GLU A 130 -1.12 -3.96 -2.50
C GLU A 130 0.39 -3.87 -2.31
N GLY A 131 1.17 -4.44 -3.21
CA GLY A 131 2.62 -4.40 -3.16
C GLY A 131 3.18 -2.97 -3.16
N LEU A 132 2.62 -2.08 -3.99
CA LEU A 132 2.97 -0.67 -4.02
C LEU A 132 2.62 0.05 -2.71
N LEU A 133 1.44 -0.23 -2.15
CA LEU A 133 1.03 0.34 -0.87
C LEU A 133 1.97 -0.09 0.25
N LEU A 134 2.28 -1.37 0.36
CA LEU A 134 3.19 -1.89 1.39
C LEU A 134 4.60 -1.32 1.25
N ASP A 135 5.10 -1.17 0.02
CA ASP A 135 6.39 -0.51 -0.23
C ASP A 135 6.37 0.97 0.20
N ALA A 136 5.29 1.69 -0.10
CA ALA A 136 5.09 3.07 0.33
C ALA A 136 5.04 3.20 1.86
N LEU A 137 4.33 2.29 2.54
CA LEU A 137 4.24 2.26 4.00
C LEU A 137 5.61 1.95 4.64
N GLN A 138 6.39 1.05 4.06
CA GLN A 138 7.73 0.76 4.54
C GLN A 138 8.64 1.99 4.42
N ARG A 139 8.58 2.71 3.30
CA ARG A 139 9.35 3.96 3.13
C ARG A 139 8.91 5.05 4.11
N ALA A 140 7.62 5.17 4.38
CA ALA A 140 7.11 6.10 5.38
C ALA A 140 7.62 5.76 6.78
N LEU A 141 7.63 4.48 7.14
CA LEU A 141 8.17 4.00 8.41
C LEU A 141 9.68 4.29 8.53
N ASP A 142 10.44 4.06 7.47
CA ASP A 142 11.87 4.36 7.42
C ASP A 142 12.14 5.86 7.60
N LEU A 143 11.34 6.72 6.96
CA LEU A 143 11.41 8.18 7.15
C LEU A 143 11.12 8.57 8.60
N ALA A 144 10.14 7.94 9.23
CA ALA A 144 9.75 8.23 10.60
C ALA A 144 10.84 7.88 11.63
N SER A 145 11.83 7.08 11.27
CA SER A 145 12.98 6.79 12.13
C SER A 145 13.95 7.96 12.30
N GLY A 146 13.95 8.90 11.36
CA GLY A 146 14.85 10.05 11.34
C GLY A 146 14.17 11.41 11.28
N LEU A 147 12.85 11.43 11.16
CA LEU A 147 12.03 12.63 11.03
C LEU A 147 10.72 12.45 11.78
N GLY A 148 10.23 13.50 12.43
CA GLY A 148 8.90 13.47 13.06
C GLY A 148 7.80 13.27 12.02
N VAL A 149 7.25 12.07 11.98
CA VAL A 149 6.10 11.69 11.13
C VAL A 149 5.12 10.91 11.99
N HIS A 150 3.90 11.41 12.11
CA HIS A 150 2.88 10.78 12.96
C HIS A 150 2.06 9.73 12.20
N ALA A 151 1.77 9.99 10.93
CA ALA A 151 0.86 9.17 10.13
C ALA A 151 1.19 9.24 8.64
N VAL A 152 0.60 8.32 7.89
CA VAL A 152 0.48 8.39 6.43
C VAL A 152 -0.92 8.90 6.10
N GLU A 153 -1.02 9.89 5.24
CA GLU A 153 -2.25 10.52 4.77
C GLU A 153 -2.50 10.16 3.31
N VAL A 154 -3.75 10.00 2.93
CA VAL A 154 -4.16 9.79 1.53
C VAL A 154 -5.48 10.49 1.25
N ASP A 155 -5.58 11.14 0.09
CA ASP A 155 -6.83 11.61 -0.49
C ASP A 155 -7.29 10.58 -1.54
N ALA A 156 -8.29 9.77 -1.19
CA ALA A 156 -8.83 8.79 -2.11
C ALA A 156 -9.63 9.49 -3.22
N LEU A 157 -9.46 9.04 -4.47
CA LEU A 157 -10.14 9.66 -5.60
C LEU A 157 -11.66 9.41 -5.61
N ASP A 158 -12.08 8.29 -5.01
CA ASP A 158 -13.48 7.86 -4.97
C ASP A 158 -13.69 6.79 -3.88
N ASP A 159 -14.94 6.33 -3.74
CA ASP A 159 -15.31 5.33 -2.75
C ASP A 159 -14.59 3.99 -2.96
N ALA A 160 -14.31 3.59 -4.20
CA ALA A 160 -13.59 2.36 -4.49
C ALA A 160 -12.13 2.44 -4.02
N ALA A 161 -11.47 3.57 -4.25
CA ALA A 161 -10.12 3.82 -3.73
C ALA A 161 -10.12 3.87 -2.20
N ALA A 162 -11.08 4.55 -1.58
CA ALA A 162 -11.21 4.60 -0.13
C ALA A 162 -11.41 3.19 0.47
N ALA A 163 -12.24 2.36 -0.16
CA ALA A 163 -12.45 0.98 0.27
C ALA A 163 -11.15 0.15 0.21
N PHE A 164 -10.33 0.36 -0.82
CA PHE A 164 -9.00 -0.25 -0.93
C PHE A 164 -8.11 0.12 0.26
N TYR A 165 -7.98 1.41 0.59
CA TYR A 165 -7.16 1.86 1.71
C TYR A 165 -7.70 1.39 3.07
N ARG A 166 -9.01 1.36 3.27
CA ARG A 166 -9.63 0.86 4.51
C ARG A 166 -9.29 -0.59 4.81
N LYS A 167 -9.05 -1.42 3.81
CA LYS A 167 -8.58 -2.81 4.01
C LYS A 167 -7.25 -2.88 4.76
N TYR A 168 -6.45 -1.80 4.70
CA TYR A 168 -5.15 -1.68 5.34
C TYR A 168 -5.18 -0.77 6.57
N ALA A 169 -6.33 -0.69 7.22
CA ALA A 169 -6.56 0.05 8.47
C ALA A 169 -6.50 1.58 8.34
N PHE A 170 -6.52 2.15 7.14
CA PHE A 170 -6.73 3.59 6.98
C PHE A 170 -8.13 3.96 7.48
N THR A 171 -8.24 5.06 8.20
CA THR A 171 -9.50 5.59 8.74
C THR A 171 -9.75 7.02 8.26
N PRO A 172 -11.02 7.43 8.08
CA PRO A 172 -11.33 8.76 7.62
C PRO A 172 -11.00 9.83 8.67
N LEU A 173 -10.53 10.98 8.18
CA LEU A 173 -10.47 12.23 8.94
C LEU A 173 -11.86 12.86 9.01
N LEU A 174 -12.03 13.90 9.85
CA LEU A 174 -13.35 14.48 10.08
C LEU A 174 -13.85 15.40 8.97
N ASP A 175 -12.96 15.89 8.11
CA ASP A 175 -13.29 16.84 7.04
C ASP A 175 -13.93 16.20 5.82
N ASP A 176 -13.51 14.98 5.45
CA ASP A 176 -13.98 14.29 4.25
C ASP A 176 -13.87 12.76 4.42
N PRO A 177 -14.90 11.97 4.06
CA PRO A 177 -14.84 10.51 4.08
C PRO A 177 -13.76 9.89 3.17
N LEU A 178 -13.31 10.61 2.16
CA LEU A 178 -12.24 10.19 1.23
C LEU A 178 -10.85 10.63 1.69
N HIS A 179 -10.75 11.49 2.71
CA HIS A 179 -9.51 11.91 3.33
C HIS A 179 -9.17 10.96 4.49
N LEU A 180 -8.18 10.12 4.29
CA LEU A 180 -7.87 9.01 5.18
C LEU A 180 -6.47 9.14 5.76
N TYR A 181 -6.26 8.54 6.92
CA TYR A 181 -4.93 8.48 7.53
C TYR A 181 -4.68 7.14 8.22
N LEU A 182 -3.40 6.83 8.40
CA LEU A 182 -2.93 5.63 9.07
C LEU A 182 -1.77 6.03 10.01
N PRO A 183 -1.92 5.94 11.34
CA PRO A 183 -0.83 6.24 12.27
C PRO A 183 0.41 5.38 12.00
N ILE A 184 1.61 5.95 12.16
CA ILE A 184 2.87 5.22 11.99
C ILE A 184 2.95 4.01 12.95
N ALA A 185 2.44 4.13 14.17
CA ALA A 185 2.37 3.00 15.09
C ALA A 185 1.59 1.80 14.51
N THR A 186 0.50 2.08 13.78
CA THR A 186 -0.28 1.04 13.09
C THR A 186 0.45 0.50 11.86
N VAL A 187 1.18 1.36 11.12
CA VAL A 187 2.05 0.90 10.01
C VAL A 187 3.07 -0.10 10.52
N GLU A 188 3.70 0.19 11.64
CA GLU A 188 4.68 -0.69 12.28
C GLU A 188 4.09 -2.07 12.61
N GLU A 189 2.87 -2.11 13.14
CA GLU A 189 2.14 -3.36 13.41
C GLU A 189 1.83 -4.15 12.14
N ILE A 190 1.42 -3.48 11.06
CA ILE A 190 1.08 -4.10 9.76
C ILE A 190 2.31 -4.76 9.14
N LEU A 191 3.49 -4.11 9.25
CA LEU A 191 4.73 -4.54 8.61
C LEU A 191 5.58 -5.50 9.47
N SER A 192 5.21 -5.70 10.72
CA SER A 192 5.94 -6.61 11.65
C SER A 192 5.65 -8.10 11.44
#